data_efa6455c72d538310303f6a850291d5b
#
_entry.id   efa6455c72d538310303f6a850291d5b
#
_cell.length_a   1.000
_cell.length_b   1.000
_cell.length_c   1.000
_cell.angle_alpha   90.00
_cell.angle_beta   90.00
_cell.angle_gamma   90.00
#
_symmetry.space_group_name_H-M   'P 1'
#
loop_
_entity.id
_entity.type
_entity.pdbx_description
1 polymer ?
#
loop_
_entity_poly.entity_id
_entity_poly.type
_entity_poly.pdbx_seq_one_letter_code
_entity_poly.pdbx_strand_id
1 'polypeptide(L)' 'MSSFAIQLRRGTTSQHSTFTGLVGEVTVDTDKDTLVVHDGVTAGGYPLAKASEAGSGGLDPFLLMGA' A
#
# COMPACT_ATOMS: atom_id res chain seq x y z
N MET A 1 1.38 -17.22 -21.25
CA MET A 1 1.50 -16.31 -20.12
C MET A 1 2.93 -16.22 -19.62
N SER A 2 3.35 -15.04 -19.34
CA SER A 2 4.69 -14.85 -18.78
C SER A 2 4.77 -15.50 -17.41
N SER A 3 5.92 -16.09 -17.11
CA SER A 3 6.16 -16.67 -15.80
C SER A 3 6.99 -15.75 -14.91
N PHE A 4 7.20 -14.51 -15.32
CA PHE A 4 7.93 -13.58 -14.50
C PHE A 4 7.07 -13.07 -13.36
N ALA A 5 7.66 -12.96 -12.18
CA ALA A 5 7.01 -12.38 -11.03
C ALA A 5 7.94 -11.35 -10.43
N ILE A 6 7.39 -10.22 -10.01
CA ILE A 6 8.14 -9.19 -9.32
C ILE A 6 7.70 -9.19 -7.87
N GLN A 7 8.66 -9.30 -6.98
CA GLN A 7 8.38 -9.23 -5.55
C GLN A 7 8.94 -7.92 -5.01
N LEU A 8 8.08 -7.15 -4.37
CA LEU A 8 8.50 -5.92 -3.71
C LEU A 8 9.00 -6.24 -2.30
N ARG A 9 9.78 -5.32 -1.74
CA ARG A 9 10.14 -5.42 -0.33
C ARG A 9 8.86 -5.51 0.49
N ARG A 10 8.85 -6.36 1.49
CA ARG A 10 7.64 -6.65 2.26
C ARG A 10 7.95 -6.89 3.71
N GLY A 11 6.94 -6.71 4.53
CA GLY A 11 7.05 -6.99 5.95
C GLY A 11 5.68 -6.92 6.59
N THR A 12 5.61 -7.28 7.86
CA THR A 12 4.38 -7.15 8.63
C THR A 12 4.11 -5.71 8.97
N THR A 13 2.89 -5.42 9.45
CA THR A 13 2.55 -4.08 9.92
C THR A 13 3.52 -3.64 11.02
N SER A 14 3.84 -4.55 11.92
CA SER A 14 4.77 -4.25 13.00
C SER A 14 6.15 -3.90 12.49
N GLN A 15 6.63 -4.62 11.47
CA GLN A 15 7.93 -4.34 10.88
C GLN A 15 7.92 -3.00 10.16
N HIS A 16 6.83 -2.65 9.52
CA HIS A 16 6.71 -1.36 8.86
C HIS A 16 6.76 -0.20 9.85
N SER A 17 6.28 -0.40 11.05
CA SER A 17 6.17 0.71 12.02
C SER A 17 7.52 1.35 12.35
N THR A 18 8.60 0.63 12.15
CA THR A 18 9.95 1.14 12.40
C THR A 18 10.76 1.34 11.13
N PHE A 19 10.13 1.14 9.98
CA PHE A 19 10.83 1.23 8.70
C PHE A 19 10.43 2.52 7.99
N THR A 20 11.44 3.27 7.56
CA THR A 20 11.24 4.47 6.76
C THR A 20 11.80 4.20 5.37
N GLY A 21 10.91 4.09 4.40
CA GLY A 21 11.31 3.85 3.03
C GLY A 21 11.80 5.12 2.35
N LEU A 22 12.43 4.94 1.21
CA LEU A 22 12.87 6.06 0.39
C LEU A 22 11.66 6.74 -0.25
N VAL A 23 11.84 8.00 -0.63
CA VAL A 23 10.75 8.70 -1.31
C VAL A 23 10.40 7.96 -2.59
N GLY A 24 9.11 7.68 -2.76
CA GLY A 24 8.63 6.95 -3.93
C GLY A 24 8.78 5.44 -3.84
N GLU A 25 9.34 4.93 -2.76
CA GLU A 25 9.43 3.48 -2.58
C GLU A 25 8.07 2.92 -2.25
N VAL A 26 7.78 1.72 -2.78
CA VAL A 26 6.53 1.02 -2.50
C VAL A 26 6.88 -0.33 -1.92
N THR A 27 6.27 -0.67 -0.79
CA THR A 27 6.47 -1.96 -0.14
C THR A 27 5.14 -2.65 0.04
N VAL A 28 5.15 -3.88 0.54
CA VAL A 28 3.93 -4.65 0.77
C VAL A 28 3.81 -4.93 2.26
N ASP A 29 2.66 -4.60 2.83
CA ASP A 29 2.31 -4.97 4.19
C ASP A 29 1.63 -6.33 4.12
N THR A 30 2.29 -7.37 4.63
CA THR A 30 1.80 -8.73 4.50
C THR A 30 0.67 -9.06 5.48
N ASP A 31 0.52 -8.30 6.54
CA ASP A 31 -0.62 -8.48 7.45
C ASP A 31 -1.89 -7.92 6.83
N LYS A 32 -1.77 -6.79 6.16
CA LYS A 32 -2.92 -6.13 5.55
C LYS A 32 -3.11 -6.52 4.09
N ASP A 33 -2.11 -7.16 3.48
CA ASP A 33 -2.10 -7.50 2.06
C ASP A 33 -2.34 -6.25 1.20
N THR A 34 -1.64 -5.18 1.52
CA THR A 34 -1.80 -3.93 0.79
C THR A 34 -0.44 -3.32 0.48
N LEU A 35 -0.43 -2.40 -0.46
CA LEU A 35 0.76 -1.64 -0.78
C LEU A 35 0.92 -0.49 0.19
N VAL A 36 2.18 -0.13 0.44
CA VAL A 36 2.51 0.99 1.31
C VAL A 36 3.42 1.92 0.53
N VAL A 37 3.06 3.19 0.46
CA VAL A 37 3.84 4.20 -0.25
C VAL A 37 4.65 4.97 0.78
N HIS A 38 5.93 5.16 0.48
CA HIS A 38 6.86 5.82 1.39
C HIS A 38 7.27 7.18 0.86
N ASP A 39 7.45 8.12 1.78
CA ASP A 39 7.81 9.49 1.45
C ASP A 39 9.23 9.85 1.88
N GLY A 40 9.97 8.90 2.39
CA GLY A 40 11.34 9.13 2.82
C GLY A 40 11.50 9.65 4.23
N VAL A 41 10.42 10.01 4.90
CA VAL A 41 10.52 10.60 6.25
C VAL A 41 9.54 10.00 7.24
N THR A 42 8.45 9.41 6.78
CA THR A 42 7.42 8.88 7.67
C THR A 42 7.66 7.41 7.95
N ALA A 43 7.91 7.08 9.21
CA ALA A 43 8.04 5.68 9.60
C ALA A 43 6.71 4.97 9.37
N GLY A 44 6.78 3.79 8.77
CA GLY A 44 5.60 3.01 8.46
C GLY A 44 4.95 3.35 7.14
N GLY A 45 5.26 4.48 6.55
CA GLY A 45 4.68 4.88 5.27
C GLY A 45 3.17 5.07 5.33
N TYR A 46 2.55 5.08 4.15
CA TYR A 46 1.12 5.30 4.01
C TYR A 46 0.50 4.10 3.29
N PRO A 47 -0.23 3.24 4.01
CA PRO A 47 -0.87 2.10 3.35
C PRO A 47 -2.04 2.55 2.48
N LEU A 48 -2.18 1.90 1.34
CA LEU A 48 -3.30 2.13 0.45
C LEU A 48 -4.51 1.33 0.93
N ALA A 49 -5.68 1.91 0.76
CA ALA A 49 -6.91 1.22 1.13
C ALA A 49 -7.25 0.15 0.09
N LYS A 50 -7.70 -1.00 0.57
CA LYS A 50 -8.25 -2.01 -0.32
C LYS A 50 -9.61 -1.57 -0.82
N ALA A 51 -10.07 -2.15 -1.92
CA ALA A 51 -11.38 -1.82 -2.46
C ALA A 51 -12.48 -2.05 -1.42
N SER A 52 -12.36 -3.10 -0.62
CA SER A 52 -13.35 -3.38 0.41
C SER A 52 -13.35 -2.34 1.52
N GLU A 53 -12.21 -1.73 1.79
CA GLU A 53 -12.11 -0.68 2.80
C GLU A 53 -12.51 0.67 2.24
N ALA A 54 -12.12 0.95 1.00
CA ALA A 54 -12.43 2.22 0.37
C ALA A 54 -13.93 2.41 0.20
N GLY A 55 -14.65 1.35 -0.09
CA GLY A 55 -16.08 1.44 -0.29
C GLY A 55 -16.87 1.75 0.97
N SER A 56 -16.31 1.43 2.12
CA SER A 56 -17.04 1.61 3.37
C SER A 56 -17.17 3.07 3.78
N GLY A 57 -16.34 3.93 3.24
CA GLY A 57 -16.36 5.33 3.59
C GLY A 57 -17.38 6.16 2.84
N GLY A 58 -18.17 5.54 2.00
CA GLY A 58 -19.15 6.26 1.22
C GLY A 58 -18.62 6.87 -0.06
N LEU A 59 -17.33 6.77 -0.27
CA LEU A 59 -16.75 7.17 -1.56
C LEU A 59 -16.89 6.02 -2.53
N ASP A 60 -17.54 6.32 -3.62
CA ASP A 60 -17.69 5.34 -4.68
C ASP A 60 -16.48 5.47 -5.61
N PRO A 61 -15.65 4.41 -5.71
CA PRO A 61 -14.50 4.50 -6.60
C PRO A 61 -14.88 4.79 -8.03
N PHE A 62 -16.06 4.39 -8.45
CA PHE A 62 -16.53 4.66 -9.79
C PHE A 62 -16.80 6.14 -9.99
N LEU A 63 -17.26 6.83 -8.96
CA LEU A 63 -17.44 8.27 -9.05
C LEU A 63 -16.12 8.96 -9.28
N LEU A 64 -15.08 8.52 -8.58
CA LEU A 64 -13.76 9.11 -8.75
C LEU A 64 -13.23 8.86 -10.15
N MET A 65 -13.45 7.66 -10.66
CA MET A 65 -12.91 7.26 -11.95
C MET A 65 -13.78 7.76 -13.09
N GLY A 66 -15.07 7.80 -12.85
CA GLY A 66 -16.02 8.18 -13.88
C GLY A 66 -16.24 9.66 -14.01
N ALA A 67 -15.73 10.40 -13.08
CA ALA A 67 -15.91 11.83 -13.08
C ALA A 67 -15.15 12.48 -14.22
#